data_f1c6c44a4b28e56cb0defabbcfec7f09
#
_entry.id   f1c6c44a4b28e56cb0defabbcfec7f09
#
_cell.length_a   1.000
_cell.length_b   1.000
_cell.length_c   1.000
_cell.angle_alpha   90.00
_cell.angle_beta   90.00
_cell.angle_gamma   90.00
#
_symmetry.space_group_name_H-M   'P 1'
#
loop_
_entity.id
_entity.type
_entity.pdbx_description
1 polymer ?
#
loop_
_entity_poly.entity_id
_entity_poly.type
_entity_poly.pdbx_seq_one_letter_code
_entity_poly.pdbx_strand_id
1 'polypeptide(L)'
;MTIPKAKRELLAQIQAAKVKKRPKFGNLRCQEGSRWFDSKLERVNHLALETMYGERNVMRQVSFVIVDGPKKVRMIIDHVVIERDYAGDAYPLLALFDTKGKSPTRDWINKARMLQEKHGLKIVAIGKNLKEMEY
;
A
#
# COMPACT_ATOMS: atom_id res chain seq x y z
N MET A 1 -1.77 -3.82 11.69
CA MET A 1 -2.46 -4.99 11.09
C MET A 1 -1.44 -5.86 10.38
N THR A 2 -1.45 -7.13 10.63
CA THR A 2 -0.52 -8.09 10.00
C THR A 2 -1.30 -9.06 9.13
N ILE A 3 -0.83 -9.26 7.90
CA ILE A 3 -1.44 -10.20 6.97
C ILE A 3 -0.93 -11.62 7.29
N PRO A 4 -1.81 -12.61 7.54
CA PRO A 4 -1.40 -13.97 7.83
C PRO A 4 -0.54 -14.56 6.71
N LYS A 5 0.49 -15.33 7.07
CA LYS A 5 1.43 -15.92 6.11
C LYS A 5 0.74 -16.79 5.05
N ALA A 6 -0.14 -17.68 5.46
CA ALA A 6 -0.87 -18.57 4.54
C ALA A 6 -1.69 -17.76 3.51
N LYS A 7 -2.30 -16.66 3.93
CA LYS A 7 -3.07 -15.79 3.06
C LYS A 7 -2.17 -15.04 2.07
N ARG A 8 -0.99 -14.60 2.54
CA ARG A 8 0.02 -13.98 1.66
C ARG A 8 0.51 -14.93 0.58
N GLU A 9 0.78 -16.18 0.95
CA GLU A 9 1.25 -17.22 0.01
C GLU A 9 0.19 -17.52 -1.05
N LEU A 10 -1.07 -17.68 -0.65
CA LEU A 10 -2.17 -17.90 -1.59
C LEU A 10 -2.32 -16.74 -2.58
N LEU A 11 -2.28 -15.51 -2.08
CA LEU A 11 -2.37 -14.33 -2.92
C LEU A 11 -1.20 -14.19 -3.87
N ALA A 12 0.00 -14.56 -3.43
CA ALA A 12 1.19 -14.58 -4.27
C ALA A 12 1.04 -15.56 -5.45
N GLN A 13 0.43 -16.72 -5.23
CA GLN A 13 0.15 -17.69 -6.29
C GLN A 13 -0.87 -17.15 -7.30
N ILE A 14 -1.92 -16.51 -6.83
CA ILE A 14 -2.92 -15.87 -7.68
C ILE A 14 -2.29 -14.77 -8.54
N GLN A 15 -1.43 -13.95 -7.95
CA GLN A 15 -0.74 -12.88 -8.64
C GLN A 15 0.25 -13.39 -9.68
N ALA A 16 1.01 -14.43 -9.36
CA ALA A 16 1.94 -15.06 -10.30
C ALA A 16 1.23 -15.57 -11.54
N ALA A 17 0.03 -16.10 -11.41
CA ALA A 17 -0.80 -16.56 -12.53
C ALA A 17 -1.30 -15.41 -13.41
N LYS A 18 -1.47 -14.21 -12.86
CA LYS A 18 -1.92 -13.02 -13.60
C LYS A 18 -0.81 -12.27 -14.31
N VAL A 19 0.43 -12.45 -13.90
CA VAL A 19 1.57 -11.71 -14.43
C VAL A 19 2.18 -12.46 -15.60
N LYS A 20 1.84 -12.07 -16.84
CA LYS A 20 2.27 -12.76 -18.07
C LYS A 20 3.64 -12.36 -18.60
N LYS A 21 4.12 -11.14 -18.37
CA LYS A 21 5.42 -10.66 -18.90
C LYS A 21 6.06 -9.64 -17.95
N ARG A 22 7.38 -9.76 -17.76
CA ARG A 22 8.18 -8.71 -17.14
C ARG A 22 8.35 -7.53 -18.11
N PRO A 23 8.19 -6.27 -17.63
CA PRO A 23 8.57 -5.12 -18.43
C PRO A 23 10.06 -5.18 -18.75
N LYS A 24 10.42 -4.80 -19.96
CA LYS A 24 11.82 -4.81 -20.44
C LYS A 24 12.73 -3.88 -19.64
N PHE A 25 12.17 -2.87 -18.99
CA PHE A 25 12.88 -1.86 -18.23
C PHE A 25 12.23 -1.66 -16.86
N GLY A 26 12.56 -2.48 -15.90
CA GLY A 26 12.27 -2.35 -14.47
C GLY A 26 10.96 -1.64 -14.08
N ASN A 27 11.05 -0.39 -13.67
CA ASN A 27 9.95 0.39 -13.08
C ASN A 27 9.06 1.10 -14.12
N LEU A 28 8.69 0.44 -15.20
CA LEU A 28 7.73 0.99 -16.14
C LEU A 28 6.32 1.01 -15.51
N ARG A 29 5.59 2.08 -15.80
CA ARG A 29 4.19 2.19 -15.41
C ARG A 29 3.39 1.03 -15.98
N CYS A 30 2.53 0.45 -15.15
CA CYS A 30 1.67 -0.66 -15.50
C CYS A 30 0.21 -0.25 -15.50
N GLN A 31 -0.57 -0.80 -16.42
CA GLN A 31 -2.01 -0.53 -16.51
C GLN A 31 -2.81 -1.76 -16.09
N GLU A 32 -3.88 -1.50 -15.34
CA GLU A 32 -4.91 -2.49 -15.01
C GLU A 32 -6.28 -1.84 -15.27
N GLY A 33 -6.93 -2.23 -16.35
CA GLY A 33 -8.14 -1.55 -16.81
C GLY A 33 -7.85 -0.08 -17.15
N SER A 34 -8.57 0.84 -16.52
CA SER A 34 -8.35 2.29 -16.67
C SER A 34 -7.34 2.85 -15.68
N ARG A 35 -6.81 2.02 -14.80
CA ARG A 35 -5.90 2.46 -13.73
C ARG A 35 -4.45 2.29 -14.14
N TRP A 36 -3.63 3.29 -13.84
CA TRP A 36 -2.18 3.26 -14.05
C TRP A 36 -1.44 3.19 -12.71
N PHE A 37 -0.43 2.34 -12.65
CA PHE A 37 0.44 2.17 -11.49
C PHE A 37 1.87 2.53 -11.85
N ASP A 38 2.60 3.11 -10.92
CA ASP A 38 3.98 3.54 -11.13
C ASP A 38 4.94 2.36 -11.28
N SER A 39 4.60 1.20 -10.74
CA SER A 39 5.38 -0.01 -10.88
C SER A 39 4.49 -1.25 -10.97
N LYS A 40 5.06 -2.33 -11.51
CA LYS A 40 4.41 -3.63 -11.55
C LYS A 40 4.15 -4.19 -10.15
N LEU A 41 5.11 -4.02 -9.24
CA LEU A 41 4.97 -4.48 -7.86
C LEU A 41 3.82 -3.77 -7.15
N GLU A 42 3.69 -2.47 -7.34
CA GLU A 42 2.57 -1.70 -6.79
C GLU A 42 1.23 -2.21 -7.31
N ARG A 43 1.13 -2.47 -8.61
CA ARG A 43 -0.08 -3.03 -9.21
C ARG A 43 -0.42 -4.40 -8.61
N VAL A 44 0.54 -5.28 -8.53
CA VAL A 44 0.37 -6.64 -8.00
C VAL A 44 -0.09 -6.58 -6.54
N ASN A 45 0.56 -5.76 -5.73
CA ASN A 45 0.20 -5.59 -4.33
C ASN A 45 -1.20 -4.97 -4.16
N HIS A 46 -1.53 -4.00 -4.99
CA HIS A 46 -2.86 -3.37 -4.94
C HIS A 46 -3.98 -4.37 -5.24
N LEU A 47 -3.82 -5.17 -6.29
CA LEU A 47 -4.78 -6.20 -6.65
C LEU A 47 -4.92 -7.26 -5.55
N ALA A 48 -3.82 -7.60 -4.88
CA ALA A 48 -3.84 -8.51 -3.75
C ALA A 48 -4.64 -7.95 -2.58
N LEU A 49 -4.44 -6.70 -2.25
CA LEU A 49 -5.18 -6.02 -1.19
C LEU A 49 -6.67 -5.93 -1.54
N GLU A 50 -7.00 -5.64 -2.79
CA GLU A 50 -8.40 -5.65 -3.25
C GLU A 50 -9.04 -7.03 -3.11
N THR A 51 -8.29 -8.09 -3.39
CA THR A 51 -8.77 -9.47 -3.21
C THR A 51 -9.03 -9.79 -1.74
N MET A 52 -8.19 -9.28 -0.84
CA MET A 52 -8.32 -9.52 0.60
C MET A 52 -9.45 -8.73 1.26
N TYR A 53 -9.59 -7.47 0.89
CA TYR A 53 -10.44 -6.52 1.62
C TYR A 53 -11.66 -6.06 0.82
N GLY A 54 -11.72 -6.39 -0.45
CA GLY A 54 -12.73 -5.90 -1.38
C GLY A 54 -12.29 -4.63 -2.10
N GLU A 55 -12.61 -4.53 -3.38
CA GLU A 55 -12.21 -3.42 -4.24
C GLU A 55 -12.65 -2.05 -3.69
N ARG A 56 -13.85 -1.99 -3.11
CA ARG A 56 -14.40 -0.74 -2.56
C ARG A 56 -13.70 -0.26 -1.30
N ASN A 57 -12.94 -1.13 -0.65
CA ASN A 57 -12.28 -0.84 0.61
C ASN A 57 -10.79 -0.51 0.46
N VAL A 58 -10.29 -0.50 -0.76
CA VAL A 58 -8.88 -0.22 -1.03
C VAL A 58 -8.76 0.99 -1.96
N MET A 59 -8.18 2.06 -1.42
CA MET A 59 -7.88 3.28 -2.17
C MET A 59 -6.40 3.30 -2.53
N ARG A 60 -6.06 3.99 -3.60
CA ARG A 60 -4.67 4.16 -4.01
C ARG A 60 -4.28 5.62 -4.09
N GLN A 61 -2.99 5.88 -3.89
CA GLN A 61 -2.40 7.21 -4.03
C GLN A 61 -3.13 8.27 -3.20
N VAL A 62 -3.32 7.98 -1.91
CA VAL A 62 -3.97 8.89 -0.97
C VAL A 62 -2.94 9.84 -0.36
N SER A 63 -3.20 11.13 -0.46
CA SER A 63 -2.32 12.17 0.04
C SER A 63 -2.67 12.56 1.48
N PHE A 64 -1.68 12.53 2.36
CA PHE A 64 -1.80 13.00 3.74
C PHE A 64 -0.92 14.23 3.95
N VAL A 65 -1.44 15.25 4.62
CA VAL A 65 -0.64 16.40 5.03
C VAL A 65 0.14 16.02 6.28
N ILE A 66 1.47 16.10 6.23
CA ILE A 66 2.34 15.79 7.37
C ILE A 66 2.98 17.03 8.00
N VAL A 67 3.02 18.14 7.27
CA VAL A 67 3.44 19.44 7.80
C VAL A 67 2.45 20.49 7.36
N ASP A 68 1.81 21.15 8.31
CA ASP A 68 0.99 22.31 8.10
C ASP A 68 1.84 23.58 8.21
N GLY A 69 1.49 24.61 7.42
CA GLY A 69 2.19 25.88 7.45
C GLY A 69 2.16 26.56 6.11
N PRO A 70 2.98 27.62 5.89
CA PRO A 70 3.08 28.31 4.62
C PRO A 70 3.41 27.38 3.45
N LYS A 71 4.22 26.35 3.73
CA LYS A 71 4.50 25.26 2.78
C LYS A 71 4.00 23.95 3.38
N LYS A 72 2.93 23.42 2.83
CA LYS A 72 2.41 22.11 3.22
C LYS A 72 3.31 21.02 2.65
N VAL A 73 3.71 20.08 3.50
CA VAL A 73 4.38 18.84 3.08
C VAL A 73 3.37 17.72 3.12
N ARG A 74 3.27 16.99 2.01
CA ARG A 74 2.34 15.87 1.86
C ARG A 74 3.11 14.57 1.66
N MET A 75 2.51 13.48 2.12
CA MET A 75 2.98 12.12 1.85
C MET A 75 1.89 11.38 1.11
N ILE A 76 2.24 10.81 -0.05
CA ILE A 76 1.30 10.01 -0.84
C ILE A 76 1.51 8.55 -0.47
N ILE A 77 0.43 7.90 -0.04
CA ILE A 77 0.44 6.50 0.35
C ILE A 77 -0.13 5.66 -0.78
N ASP A 78 0.60 4.62 -1.18
CA ASP A 78 0.25 3.79 -2.33
C ASP A 78 -1.10 3.07 -2.17
N HIS A 79 -1.35 2.51 -0.98
CA HIS A 79 -2.55 1.72 -0.71
C HIS A 79 -3.11 2.08 0.66
N VAL A 80 -4.37 2.46 0.69
CA VAL A 80 -5.08 2.71 1.95
C VAL A 80 -6.29 1.79 2.01
N VAL A 81 -6.32 0.94 3.03
CA VAL A 81 -7.41 -0.01 3.24
C VAL A 81 -8.33 0.53 4.31
N ILE A 82 -9.62 0.56 4.01
CA ILE A 82 -10.66 0.88 4.96
C ILE A 82 -11.17 -0.43 5.56
N GLU A 83 -10.84 -0.67 6.82
CA GLU A 83 -11.38 -1.81 7.55
C GLU A 83 -12.68 -1.40 8.22
N ARG A 84 -13.77 -1.97 7.77
CA ARG A 84 -15.07 -1.77 8.38
C ARG A 84 -15.28 -2.82 9.45
N ASP A 85 -15.53 -2.38 10.67
CA ASP A 85 -15.94 -3.28 11.73
C ASP A 85 -17.44 -3.58 11.60
N TYR A 86 -17.74 -4.80 11.21
CA TYR A 86 -19.13 -5.27 11.11
C TYR A 86 -19.79 -5.51 12.47
N ALA A 87 -19.05 -5.39 13.57
CA ALA A 87 -19.59 -5.54 14.93
C ALA A 87 -20.29 -4.29 15.47
N GLY A 88 -20.43 -3.25 14.66
CA GLY A 88 -21.22 -2.07 15.02
C GLY A 88 -20.43 -0.88 15.55
N ASP A 89 -19.12 -0.90 15.49
CA ASP A 89 -18.31 0.27 15.81
C ASP A 89 -18.46 1.37 14.76
N ALA A 90 -18.67 2.59 15.23
CA ALA A 90 -19.06 3.71 14.39
C ALA A 90 -17.96 4.25 13.47
N TYR A 91 -16.71 3.81 13.63
CA TYR A 91 -15.58 4.36 12.90
C TYR A 91 -14.78 3.30 12.16
N PRO A 92 -14.61 3.45 10.83
CA PRO A 92 -13.73 2.55 10.10
C PRO A 92 -12.27 2.76 10.52
N LEU A 93 -11.52 1.66 10.62
CA LEU A 93 -10.09 1.71 10.81
C LEU A 93 -9.39 1.83 9.46
N LEU A 94 -8.34 2.63 9.41
CA LEU A 94 -7.49 2.76 8.24
C LEU A 94 -6.21 1.95 8.42
N ALA A 95 -5.87 1.16 7.42
CA ALA A 95 -4.58 0.51 7.32
C ALA A 95 -3.83 1.06 6.10
N LEU A 96 -2.60 1.52 6.31
CA LEU A 96 -1.80 2.17 5.30
C LEU A 96 -0.66 1.24 4.87
N PHE A 97 -0.56 0.99 3.57
CA PHE A 97 0.49 0.17 2.98
C PHE A 97 1.20 0.95 1.88
N ASP A 98 2.52 0.87 1.88
CA ASP A 98 3.32 1.47 0.83
C ASP A 98 4.23 0.42 0.20
N THR A 99 4.16 0.29 -1.12
CA THR A 99 4.94 -0.70 -1.86
C THR A 99 6.38 -0.23 -2.02
N LYS A 100 7.32 -1.07 -1.60
CA LYS A 100 8.75 -0.82 -1.69
C LYS A 100 9.46 -1.96 -2.43
N GLY A 101 10.12 -1.63 -3.53
CA GLY A 101 10.97 -2.58 -4.24
C GLY A 101 12.30 -2.86 -3.54
N LYS A 102 12.72 -1.93 -2.70
CA LYS A 102 13.94 -1.99 -1.88
C LYS A 102 13.64 -1.53 -0.47
N SER A 103 14.59 -1.65 0.43
CA SER A 103 14.47 -1.12 1.79
C SER A 103 14.08 0.37 1.75
N PRO A 104 13.17 0.81 2.64
CA PRO A 104 12.74 2.20 2.66
C PRO A 104 13.92 3.15 2.86
N THR A 105 13.88 4.29 2.17
CA THR A 105 14.89 5.35 2.31
C THR A 105 14.71 6.07 3.64
N ARG A 106 15.77 6.73 4.10
CA ARG A 106 15.72 7.54 5.33
C ARG A 106 14.70 8.67 5.24
N ASP A 107 14.59 9.32 4.10
CA ASP A 107 13.59 10.36 3.87
C ASP A 107 12.17 9.82 4.01
N TRP A 108 11.89 8.68 3.41
CA TRP A 108 10.60 8.02 3.54
C TRP A 108 10.29 7.63 5.00
N ILE A 109 11.29 7.07 5.70
CA ILE A 109 11.15 6.69 7.12
C ILE A 109 10.79 7.91 7.98
N ASN A 110 11.47 9.03 7.75
CA ASN A 110 11.22 10.27 8.48
C ASN A 110 9.80 10.78 8.22
N LYS A 111 9.35 10.76 6.97
CA LYS A 111 7.97 11.13 6.62
C LYS A 111 6.93 10.20 7.22
N ALA A 112 7.20 8.90 7.23
CA ALA A 112 6.31 7.91 7.84
C ALA A 112 6.17 8.13 9.36
N ARG A 113 7.25 8.48 10.04
CA ARG A 113 7.23 8.83 11.46
C ARG A 113 6.46 10.12 11.73
N MET A 114 6.63 11.13 10.88
CA MET A 114 5.88 12.38 10.98
C MET A 114 4.38 12.16 10.78
N LEU A 115 4.00 11.30 9.84
CA LEU A 115 2.61 10.94 9.60
C LEU A 115 2.02 10.21 10.82
N GLN A 116 2.75 9.28 11.39
CA GLN A 116 2.33 8.56 12.59
C GLN A 116 2.15 9.51 13.77
N GLU A 117 3.07 10.44 13.95
CA GLU A 117 3.00 11.43 15.02
C GLU A 117 1.80 12.36 14.87
N LYS A 118 1.55 12.82 13.64
CA LYS A 118 0.45 13.76 13.37
C LYS A 118 -0.93 13.10 13.36
N HIS A 119 -1.05 11.94 12.71
CA HIS A 119 -2.34 11.29 12.46
C HIS A 119 -2.58 10.02 13.26
N GLY A 120 -1.58 9.54 14.00
CA GLY A 120 -1.68 8.29 14.74
C GLY A 120 -1.76 7.04 13.86
N LEU A 121 -1.39 7.15 12.58
CA LEU A 121 -1.47 6.08 11.60
C LEU A 121 -0.08 5.58 11.25
N LYS A 122 0.16 4.28 11.43
CA LYS A 122 1.43 3.66 11.05
C LYS A 122 1.34 3.11 9.62
N ILE A 123 2.33 3.45 8.79
CA ILE A 123 2.45 2.90 7.46
C ILE A 123 3.21 1.58 7.54
N VAL A 124 2.68 0.55 6.87
CA VAL A 124 3.36 -0.73 6.69
C VAL A 124 4.03 -0.73 5.31
N ALA A 125 5.34 -0.83 5.28
CA ALA A 125 6.07 -1.01 4.04
C ALA A 125 5.95 -2.47 3.60
N ILE A 126 5.52 -2.70 2.36
CA ILE A 126 5.32 -4.04 1.81
C ILE A 126 6.15 -4.24 0.54
N GLY A 127 6.79 -5.39 0.48
CA GLY A 127 7.55 -5.81 -0.70
C GLY A 127 6.80 -6.85 -1.52
N LYS A 128 7.58 -7.67 -2.21
CA LYS A 128 7.04 -8.79 -2.99
C LYS A 128 6.23 -9.74 -2.10
N ASN A 129 5.11 -10.22 -2.60
CA ASN A 129 4.21 -11.12 -1.88
C ASN A 129 3.65 -10.52 -0.58
N LEU A 130 3.46 -9.21 -0.55
CA LEU A 130 2.98 -8.46 0.60
C LEU A 130 3.84 -8.66 1.86
N LYS A 131 5.13 -8.98 1.68
CA LYS A 131 6.05 -9.13 2.81
C LYS A 131 6.28 -7.80 3.49
N GLU A 132 6.01 -7.75 4.79
CA GLU A 132 6.25 -6.55 5.58
C GLU A 132 7.75 -6.30 5.75
N MET A 133 8.14 -5.04 5.64
CA MET A 133 9.51 -4.58 5.85
C MET A 133 9.57 -3.74 7.11
N GLU A 134 10.58 -3.98 7.93
CA GLU A 134 10.86 -3.15 9.09
C GLU A 134 11.57 -1.85 8.67
N TYR A 135 11.34 -0.81 9.47
CA TYR A 135 12.03 0.46 9.30
C TYR A 135 12.15 1.24 10.59
#